data_7eb7741076fd532770432f0878e40694
#
_entry.id   7eb7741076fd532770432f0878e40694
#
_cell.length_a   1.000
_cell.length_b   1.000
_cell.length_c   1.000
_cell.angle_alpha   90.00
_cell.angle_beta   90.00
_cell.angle_gamma   90.00
#
_symmetry.space_group_name_H-M   'P 1'
#
loop_
_entity.id
_entity.type
_entity.pdbx_description
1 polymer ?
#
loop_
_entity_poly.entity_id
_entity_poly.type
_entity_poly.pdbx_seq_one_letter_code
_entity_poly.pdbx_strand_id
1 'polypeptide(L)'
;EYTVKVEAEGYEPVEVTGSELLSGEQSVQQVDLKLAEGAAFADVTIPDHTLFGEYPAKIPESEIKPTRESGEIVLSRVVIPEYIIVHDGAPTDSTARDYYVRYRDYIKNVACSEIYATWPDTAIRANILAIMSFTLNRVYTEWYRNKGYDFTITSSTAYDQKWIYNKTIYKNISRIVDEQFANYLS
;
A
#
# COMPACT_ATOMS: atom_id res chain seq x y z
N GLU A 1 -1.80 16.35 -13.62
CA GLU A 1 -0.96 15.15 -13.68
C GLU A 1 0.34 15.47 -14.40
N TYR A 2 1.42 14.88 -13.93
CA TYR A 2 2.76 15.07 -14.47
C TYR A 2 3.40 13.74 -14.78
N THR A 3 4.23 13.75 -15.80
CA THR A 3 5.12 12.63 -16.11
C THR A 3 6.52 12.98 -15.62
N VAL A 4 7.10 12.10 -14.80
CA VAL A 4 8.46 12.24 -14.27
C VAL A 4 9.37 11.27 -15.02
N LYS A 5 10.41 11.79 -15.66
CA LYS A 5 11.41 10.99 -16.36
C LYS A 5 12.70 10.96 -15.54
N VAL A 6 13.22 9.76 -15.28
CA VAL A 6 14.44 9.56 -14.54
C VAL A 6 15.45 8.83 -15.42
N GLU A 7 16.60 9.47 -15.65
CA GLU A 7 17.68 8.93 -16.48
C GLU A 7 18.98 8.98 -15.69
N ALA A 8 19.73 7.90 -15.72
CA ALA A 8 21.09 7.82 -15.16
C ALA A 8 21.99 7.00 -16.08
N GLU A 9 23.27 7.40 -16.18
CA GLU A 9 24.24 6.72 -17.03
C GLU A 9 24.45 5.27 -16.55
N GLY A 10 24.32 4.32 -17.46
CA GLY A 10 24.45 2.89 -17.18
C GLY A 10 23.17 2.21 -16.64
N TYR A 11 22.07 2.95 -16.56
CA TYR A 11 20.78 2.42 -16.12
C TYR A 11 19.69 2.57 -17.19
N GLU A 12 18.69 1.68 -17.13
CA GLU A 12 17.50 1.82 -17.95
C GLU A 12 16.71 3.06 -17.51
N PRO A 13 16.27 3.93 -18.45
CA PRO A 13 15.46 5.07 -18.09
C PRO A 13 14.07 4.61 -17.61
N VAL A 14 13.54 5.31 -16.62
CA VAL A 14 12.21 5.05 -16.05
C VAL A 14 11.32 6.28 -16.27
N GLU A 15 10.10 6.05 -16.74
CA GLU A 15 9.07 7.08 -16.87
C GLU A 15 7.92 6.74 -15.90
N VAL A 16 7.58 7.70 -15.02
CA VAL A 16 6.48 7.59 -14.06
C VAL A 16 5.39 8.54 -14.48
N THR A 17 4.24 8.02 -14.89
CA THR A 17 3.05 8.80 -15.26
C THR A 17 2.02 8.82 -14.14
N GLY A 18 1.13 9.83 -14.11
CA GLY A 18 0.10 9.95 -13.09
C GLY A 18 0.59 10.56 -11.77
N SER A 19 1.76 11.20 -11.75
CA SER A 19 2.21 11.92 -10.56
C SER A 19 1.39 13.19 -10.35
N GLU A 20 0.78 13.34 -9.17
CA GLU A 20 0.06 14.54 -8.78
C GLU A 20 0.97 15.47 -7.98
N LEU A 21 0.97 16.74 -8.35
CA LEU A 21 1.58 17.83 -7.55
C LEU A 21 0.48 18.62 -6.87
N LEU A 22 0.52 18.65 -5.55
CA LEU A 22 -0.39 19.44 -4.73
C LEU A 22 0.27 20.75 -4.29
N SER A 23 -0.47 21.86 -4.41
CA SER A 23 0.03 23.16 -4.02
C SER A 23 0.38 23.20 -2.53
N GLY A 24 1.60 23.59 -2.21
CA GLY A 24 2.08 23.68 -0.83
C GLY A 24 2.57 22.36 -0.23
N GLU A 25 2.42 21.23 -0.92
CA GLU A 25 2.85 19.92 -0.44
C GLU A 25 4.07 19.42 -1.20
N GLN A 26 5.00 18.82 -0.47
CA GLN A 26 6.18 18.17 -1.05
C GLN A 26 5.94 16.66 -1.16
N SER A 27 6.08 16.12 -2.37
CA SER A 27 5.99 14.69 -2.63
C SER A 27 7.37 14.09 -2.90
N VAL A 28 7.50 12.78 -2.61
CA VAL A 28 8.69 11.99 -2.89
C VAL A 28 8.27 10.82 -3.76
N GLN A 29 8.87 10.72 -4.93
CA GLN A 29 8.73 9.58 -5.83
C GLN A 29 9.96 8.71 -5.71
N GLN A 30 9.78 7.48 -5.23
CA GLN A 30 10.83 6.47 -5.26
C GLN A 30 10.85 5.79 -6.62
N VAL A 31 12.04 5.61 -7.18
CA VAL A 31 12.24 4.94 -8.46
C VAL A 31 13.44 4.00 -8.32
N ASP A 32 13.22 2.73 -8.61
CA ASP A 32 14.27 1.72 -8.66
C ASP A 32 14.81 1.61 -10.07
N LEU A 33 16.08 2.00 -10.25
CA LEU A 33 16.75 1.92 -11.54
C LEU A 33 17.39 0.54 -11.73
N LYS A 34 17.20 -0.06 -12.90
CA LYS A 34 17.87 -1.30 -13.32
C LYS A 34 19.08 -0.99 -14.16
N LEU A 35 20.14 -1.79 -14.02
CA LEU A 35 21.31 -1.70 -14.91
C LEU A 35 20.88 -1.97 -16.35
N ALA A 36 21.37 -1.17 -17.27
CA ALA A 36 21.04 -1.29 -18.70
C ALA A 36 21.68 -2.55 -19.28
N GLU A 37 20.86 -3.58 -19.52
CA GLU A 37 21.24 -4.77 -20.30
C GLU A 37 20.62 -4.75 -21.72
N GLY A 38 19.99 -3.62 -22.11
CA GLY A 38 19.35 -3.42 -23.42
C GLY A 38 18.20 -2.39 -23.27
N ALA A 39 18.09 -1.50 -24.24
CA ALA A 39 17.24 -0.32 -24.17
C ALA A 39 15.73 -0.64 -24.16
N ALA A 40 15.16 -0.85 -22.99
CA ALA A 40 13.72 -0.80 -22.76
C ALA A 40 13.42 0.21 -21.67
N PHE A 41 12.43 1.10 -21.91
CA PHE A 41 11.90 1.96 -20.86
C PHE A 41 11.02 1.13 -19.91
N ALA A 42 11.21 1.30 -18.62
CA ALA A 42 10.28 0.79 -17.63
C ALA A 42 9.19 1.84 -17.39
N ASP A 43 7.99 1.58 -17.90
CA ASP A 43 6.84 2.46 -17.70
C ASP A 43 6.18 2.15 -16.35
N VAL A 44 6.07 3.16 -15.49
CA VAL A 44 5.32 3.09 -14.24
C VAL A 44 4.14 4.05 -14.33
N THR A 45 2.93 3.50 -14.34
CA THR A 45 1.68 4.29 -14.30
C THR A 45 1.12 4.28 -12.90
N ILE A 46 0.92 5.46 -12.32
CA ILE A 46 0.26 5.65 -11.03
C ILE A 46 -1.24 5.86 -11.31
N PRO A 47 -2.13 4.95 -10.86
CA PRO A 47 -3.56 5.12 -11.05
C PRO A 47 -4.11 6.28 -10.22
N ASP A 48 -5.26 6.82 -10.64
CA ASP A 48 -5.96 7.91 -9.97
C ASP A 48 -6.22 7.64 -8.48
N HIS A 49 -6.31 8.74 -7.72
CA HIS A 49 -6.58 8.69 -6.29
C HIS A 49 -7.99 8.11 -6.03
N THR A 50 -8.10 7.17 -5.08
CA THR A 50 -9.36 6.44 -4.83
C THR A 50 -10.50 7.28 -4.26
N LEU A 51 -10.24 8.46 -3.69
CA LEU A 51 -11.30 9.35 -3.17
C LEU A 51 -12.17 9.99 -4.26
N PHE A 52 -11.73 10.02 -5.52
CA PHE A 52 -12.46 10.63 -6.63
C PHE A 52 -12.94 9.62 -7.68
N GLY A 53 -12.61 8.35 -7.50
CA GLY A 53 -13.05 7.27 -8.39
C GLY A 53 -14.27 6.54 -7.86
N GLU A 54 -14.93 5.77 -8.70
CA GLU A 54 -15.90 4.76 -8.24
C GLU A 54 -15.14 3.68 -7.47
N TYR A 55 -15.48 3.52 -6.18
CA TYR A 55 -14.99 2.39 -5.42
C TYR A 55 -15.59 1.10 -5.98
N PRO A 56 -14.77 0.07 -6.23
CA PRO A 56 -15.32 -1.24 -6.56
C PRO A 56 -16.22 -1.71 -5.40
N ALA A 57 -17.32 -2.38 -5.74
CA ALA A 57 -18.19 -2.97 -4.71
C ALA A 57 -17.35 -3.88 -3.80
N LYS A 58 -17.46 -3.68 -2.48
CA LYS A 58 -16.80 -4.55 -1.52
C LYS A 58 -17.35 -5.96 -1.65
N ILE A 59 -16.47 -6.92 -1.85
CA ILE A 59 -16.84 -8.33 -1.82
C ILE A 59 -17.05 -8.73 -0.36
N PRO A 60 -18.20 -9.33 -0.01
CA PRO A 60 -18.45 -9.79 1.34
C PRO A 60 -17.35 -10.78 1.79
N GLU A 61 -16.89 -10.63 3.00
CA GLU A 61 -15.85 -11.51 3.57
C GLU A 61 -16.24 -12.99 3.54
N SER A 62 -17.54 -13.28 3.60
CA SER A 62 -18.09 -14.63 3.48
C SER A 62 -17.87 -15.29 2.11
N GLU A 63 -17.61 -14.49 1.06
CA GLU A 63 -17.33 -15.01 -0.29
C GLU A 63 -15.86 -15.38 -0.49
N ILE A 64 -14.97 -14.96 0.42
CA ILE A 64 -13.57 -15.41 0.44
C ILE A 64 -13.56 -16.80 1.09
N LYS A 65 -13.61 -17.83 0.26
CA LYS A 65 -13.71 -19.22 0.71
C LYS A 65 -12.46 -19.63 1.51
N PRO A 66 -12.61 -20.20 2.71
CA PRO A 66 -11.50 -20.79 3.43
C PRO A 66 -10.98 -22.01 2.65
N THR A 67 -9.67 -22.15 2.56
CA THR A 67 -9.03 -23.30 1.91
C THR A 67 -8.72 -24.43 2.89
N ARG A 68 -8.90 -24.22 4.20
CA ARG A 68 -8.68 -25.21 5.25
C ARG A 68 -9.91 -25.31 6.17
N GLU A 69 -10.28 -26.54 6.51
CA GLU A 69 -11.34 -26.84 7.49
C GLU A 69 -10.88 -26.68 8.97
N SER A 70 -9.66 -26.26 9.21
CA SER A 70 -9.10 -26.07 10.55
C SER A 70 -9.45 -24.69 11.11
N GLY A 71 -9.86 -24.63 12.38
CA GLY A 71 -10.30 -23.44 13.08
C GLY A 71 -9.36 -22.24 12.94
N GLU A 72 -9.94 -21.04 13.03
CA GLU A 72 -9.22 -19.77 12.92
C GLU A 72 -8.05 -19.70 13.90
N ILE A 73 -6.87 -19.42 13.39
CA ILE A 73 -5.69 -19.12 14.21
C ILE A 73 -5.69 -17.62 14.45
N VAL A 74 -5.82 -17.23 15.69
CA VAL A 74 -5.66 -15.84 16.13
C VAL A 74 -4.37 -15.75 16.93
N LEU A 75 -3.55 -14.74 16.69
CA LEU A 75 -2.32 -14.55 17.46
C LEU A 75 -2.68 -14.31 18.94
N SER A 76 -1.87 -14.83 19.86
CA SER A 76 -2.10 -14.73 21.30
C SER A 76 -2.02 -13.29 21.82
N ARG A 77 -1.45 -12.39 21.03
CA ARG A 77 -1.33 -10.94 21.32
C ARG A 77 -1.22 -10.17 20.01
N VAL A 78 -1.55 -8.88 20.05
CA VAL A 78 -1.29 -7.96 18.93
C VAL A 78 0.23 -7.86 18.72
N VAL A 79 0.66 -8.13 17.50
CA VAL A 79 2.06 -8.03 17.07
C VAL A 79 2.14 -6.96 16.00
N ILE A 80 3.11 -6.07 16.15
CA ILE A 80 3.43 -5.08 15.12
C ILE A 80 4.48 -5.71 14.21
N PRO A 81 4.12 -6.06 12.97
CA PRO A 81 5.05 -6.72 12.07
C PRO A 81 6.08 -5.72 11.55
N GLU A 82 7.29 -6.16 11.31
CA GLU A 82 8.28 -5.36 10.59
C GLU A 82 7.92 -5.27 9.10
N TYR A 83 7.46 -6.38 8.54
CA TYR A 83 7.04 -6.51 7.14
C TYR A 83 5.66 -7.14 7.05
N ILE A 84 4.94 -6.78 6.01
CA ILE A 84 3.71 -7.45 5.56
C ILE A 84 3.88 -7.88 4.11
N ILE A 85 3.12 -8.90 3.73
CA ILE A 85 3.07 -9.37 2.36
C ILE A 85 1.81 -8.81 1.72
N VAL A 86 1.99 -7.95 0.71
CA VAL A 86 0.90 -7.34 -0.05
C VAL A 86 0.71 -8.12 -1.34
N HIS A 87 -0.44 -8.72 -1.51
CA HIS A 87 -0.87 -9.38 -2.74
C HIS A 87 -1.49 -8.33 -3.67
N ASP A 88 -0.85 -8.06 -4.81
CA ASP A 88 -1.25 -6.97 -5.73
C ASP A 88 -2.36 -7.40 -6.69
N GLY A 89 -3.50 -7.75 -6.13
CA GLY A 89 -4.64 -8.24 -6.87
C GLY A 89 -5.78 -8.76 -6.01
N ALA A 90 -6.72 -9.46 -6.64
CA ALA A 90 -7.77 -10.19 -5.94
C ALA A 90 -7.17 -11.41 -5.20
N PRO A 91 -7.70 -11.82 -4.04
CA PRO A 91 -7.14 -12.95 -3.28
C PRO A 91 -7.00 -14.25 -4.07
N THR A 92 -7.85 -14.44 -5.07
CA THR A 92 -7.90 -15.64 -5.92
C THR A 92 -7.07 -15.52 -7.20
N ASP A 93 -6.44 -14.38 -7.44
CA ASP A 93 -5.61 -14.16 -8.63
C ASP A 93 -4.20 -14.74 -8.39
N SER A 94 -3.99 -15.97 -8.84
CA SER A 94 -2.69 -16.64 -8.73
C SER A 94 -1.58 -16.04 -9.62
N THR A 95 -1.90 -15.07 -10.47
CA THR A 95 -0.93 -14.37 -11.34
C THR A 95 -0.45 -13.06 -10.73
N ALA A 96 -1.16 -12.55 -9.73
CA ALA A 96 -0.80 -11.33 -9.01
C ALA A 96 0.52 -11.50 -8.24
N ARG A 97 1.27 -10.41 -8.11
CA ARG A 97 2.55 -10.42 -7.41
C ARG A 97 2.36 -10.20 -5.92
N ASP A 98 3.20 -10.85 -5.14
CA ASP A 98 3.35 -10.60 -3.71
C ASP A 98 4.55 -9.69 -3.46
N TYR A 99 4.32 -8.61 -2.72
CA TYR A 99 5.36 -7.65 -2.34
C TYR A 99 5.61 -7.71 -0.84
N TYR A 100 6.89 -7.86 -0.46
CA TYR A 100 7.33 -7.73 0.92
C TYR A 100 7.57 -6.26 1.22
N VAL A 101 6.68 -5.66 2.00
CA VAL A 101 6.68 -4.23 2.29
C VAL A 101 6.88 -3.99 3.78
N ARG A 102 7.78 -3.08 4.15
CA ARG A 102 7.88 -2.66 5.55
C ARG A 102 6.56 -2.08 6.00
N TYR A 103 6.09 -2.47 7.17
CA TYR A 103 4.76 -2.07 7.67
C TYR A 103 4.58 -0.55 7.66
N ARG A 104 5.59 0.21 8.10
CA ARG A 104 5.57 1.67 8.07
C ARG A 104 5.41 2.24 6.66
N ASP A 105 6.12 1.67 5.68
CA ASP A 105 6.07 2.13 4.29
C ASP A 105 4.73 1.75 3.63
N TYR A 106 4.16 0.61 4.02
CA TYR A 106 2.80 0.25 3.64
C TYR A 106 1.78 1.29 4.11
N ILE A 107 1.83 1.69 5.38
CA ILE A 107 0.92 2.70 5.94
C ILE A 107 1.07 4.05 5.22
N LYS A 108 2.30 4.48 4.91
CA LYS A 108 2.55 5.70 4.12
C LYS A 108 1.93 5.62 2.74
N ASN A 109 2.07 4.49 2.08
CA ASN A 109 1.54 4.25 0.74
C ASN A 109 0.00 4.27 0.73
N VAL A 110 -0.63 3.49 1.60
CA VAL A 110 -2.09 3.45 1.72
C VAL A 110 -2.64 4.84 2.07
N ALA A 111 -2.05 5.53 3.04
CA ALA A 111 -2.48 6.89 3.40
C ALA A 111 -2.38 7.86 2.21
N CYS A 112 -1.30 7.80 1.43
CA CYS A 112 -1.16 8.61 0.21
C CYS A 112 -2.09 8.17 -0.93
N SER A 113 -2.69 7.00 -0.85
CA SER A 113 -3.61 6.45 -1.86
C SER A 113 -5.08 6.66 -1.51
N GLU A 114 -5.41 6.84 -0.22
CA GLU A 114 -6.80 6.90 0.26
C GLU A 114 -7.19 8.24 0.87
N ILE A 115 -6.23 9.10 1.26
CA ILE A 115 -6.51 10.40 1.87
C ILE A 115 -5.70 11.51 1.20
N TYR A 116 -6.23 12.73 1.25
CA TYR A 116 -5.55 13.89 0.66
C TYR A 116 -4.52 14.47 1.62
N ALA A 117 -3.32 14.73 1.11
CA ALA A 117 -2.25 15.41 1.85
C ALA A 117 -2.63 16.83 2.26
N THR A 118 -3.61 17.47 1.61
CA THR A 118 -4.11 18.81 1.92
C THR A 118 -5.14 18.85 3.05
N TRP A 119 -5.54 17.70 3.59
CA TRP A 119 -6.43 17.67 4.76
C TRP A 119 -5.73 18.18 6.03
N PRO A 120 -6.49 18.70 7.02
CA PRO A 120 -5.92 19.06 8.31
C PRO A 120 -5.18 17.88 8.96
N ASP A 121 -4.05 18.14 9.61
CA ASP A 121 -3.23 17.13 10.30
C ASP A 121 -4.05 16.21 11.20
N THR A 122 -5.05 16.75 11.91
CA THR A 122 -5.92 15.97 12.79
C THR A 122 -6.75 14.92 12.04
N ALA A 123 -7.25 15.28 10.87
CA ALA A 123 -7.98 14.35 10.01
C ALA A 123 -7.06 13.29 9.42
N ILE A 124 -5.87 13.68 8.98
CA ILE A 124 -4.84 12.76 8.49
C ILE A 124 -4.46 11.77 9.59
N ARG A 125 -4.19 12.24 10.81
CA ARG A 125 -3.86 11.38 11.97
C ARG A 125 -4.94 10.35 12.28
N ALA A 126 -6.19 10.78 12.31
CA ALA A 126 -7.32 9.88 12.59
C ALA A 126 -7.45 8.77 11.53
N ASN A 127 -7.31 9.14 10.25
CA ASN A 127 -7.35 8.17 9.16
C ASN A 127 -6.16 7.20 9.18
N ILE A 128 -4.95 7.67 9.48
CA ILE A 128 -3.78 6.81 9.61
C ILE A 128 -3.98 5.79 10.74
N LEU A 129 -4.56 6.17 11.88
CA LEU A 129 -4.88 5.23 12.96
C LEU A 129 -5.90 4.17 12.51
N ALA A 130 -6.91 4.56 11.73
CA ALA A 130 -7.87 3.61 11.16
C ALA A 130 -7.20 2.63 10.19
N ILE A 131 -6.32 3.13 9.30
CA ILE A 131 -5.53 2.32 8.36
C ILE A 131 -4.66 1.32 9.14
N MET A 132 -3.93 1.78 10.15
CA MET A 132 -3.09 0.93 11.01
C MET A 132 -3.91 -0.14 11.72
N SER A 133 -5.04 0.23 12.30
CA SER A 133 -5.91 -0.71 13.02
C SER A 133 -6.47 -1.79 12.11
N PHE A 134 -6.89 -1.43 10.90
CA PHE A 134 -7.37 -2.39 9.92
C PHE A 134 -6.28 -3.39 9.52
N THR A 135 -5.09 -2.91 9.19
CA THR A 135 -3.97 -3.78 8.81
C THR A 135 -3.56 -4.70 9.95
N LEU A 136 -3.47 -4.18 11.18
CA LEU A 136 -3.14 -4.99 12.36
C LEU A 136 -4.22 -6.04 12.66
N ASN A 137 -5.48 -5.76 12.36
CA ASN A 137 -6.53 -6.78 12.43
C ASN A 137 -6.27 -7.93 11.46
N ARG A 138 -5.88 -7.64 10.21
CA ARG A 138 -5.51 -8.67 9.23
C ARG A 138 -4.34 -9.53 9.68
N VAL A 139 -3.33 -8.91 10.30
CA VAL A 139 -2.18 -9.61 10.89
C VAL A 139 -2.61 -10.43 12.11
N TYR A 140 -3.35 -9.83 13.04
CA TYR A 140 -3.74 -10.46 14.31
C TYR A 140 -4.63 -11.68 14.10
N THR A 141 -5.58 -11.60 13.19
CA THR A 141 -6.52 -12.68 12.87
C THR A 141 -5.94 -13.72 11.90
N GLU A 142 -4.73 -13.53 11.39
CA GLU A 142 -4.16 -14.35 10.32
C GLU A 142 -5.14 -14.54 9.15
N TRP A 143 -5.87 -13.46 8.81
CA TRP A 143 -7.09 -13.47 7.99
C TRP A 143 -6.95 -14.27 6.69
N TYR A 144 -5.92 -14.00 5.90
CA TYR A 144 -5.68 -14.69 4.64
C TYR A 144 -5.00 -16.04 4.84
N ARG A 145 -4.08 -16.15 5.80
CA ARG A 145 -3.37 -17.39 6.10
C ARG A 145 -4.30 -18.48 6.61
N ASN A 146 -5.32 -18.12 7.41
CA ASN A 146 -6.39 -19.05 7.82
C ASN A 146 -7.25 -19.54 6.64
N LYS A 147 -7.18 -18.85 5.50
CA LYS A 147 -7.85 -19.23 4.24
C LYS A 147 -6.90 -19.94 3.26
N GLY A 148 -5.65 -20.23 3.70
CA GLY A 148 -4.65 -20.95 2.91
C GLY A 148 -3.87 -20.10 1.91
N TYR A 149 -3.92 -18.78 2.04
CA TYR A 149 -3.09 -17.87 1.26
C TYR A 149 -1.79 -17.58 1.97
N ASP A 150 -0.73 -17.23 1.22
CA ASP A 150 0.61 -16.98 1.76
C ASP A 150 0.93 -15.47 1.90
N PHE A 151 -0.09 -14.60 1.83
CA PHE A 151 0.04 -13.16 2.00
C PHE A 151 -0.75 -12.62 3.20
N THR A 152 -0.47 -11.37 3.58
CA THR A 152 -1.09 -10.71 4.74
C THR A 152 -2.34 -9.94 4.36
N ILE A 153 -2.31 -9.21 3.23
CA ILE A 153 -3.33 -8.26 2.81
C ILE A 153 -3.30 -8.10 1.29
N THR A 154 -4.42 -7.68 0.70
CA THR A 154 -4.46 -7.34 -0.74
C THR A 154 -4.27 -5.84 -0.98
N SER A 155 -3.97 -5.47 -2.23
CA SER A 155 -3.85 -4.06 -2.65
C SER A 155 -5.17 -3.40 -3.03
N SER A 156 -6.28 -4.12 -2.96
CA SER A 156 -7.58 -3.72 -3.52
C SER A 156 -8.58 -3.28 -2.46
N THR A 157 -9.23 -2.11 -2.68
CA THR A 157 -10.34 -1.64 -1.84
C THR A 157 -11.60 -2.50 -1.92
N ALA A 158 -11.68 -3.41 -2.88
CA ALA A 158 -12.76 -4.41 -2.93
C ALA A 158 -12.66 -5.41 -1.75
N TYR A 159 -11.47 -5.65 -1.25
CA TYR A 159 -11.17 -6.60 -0.18
C TYR A 159 -10.59 -5.92 1.05
N ASP A 160 -9.61 -5.03 0.87
CA ASP A 160 -8.83 -4.43 1.94
C ASP A 160 -8.62 -2.93 1.72
N GLN A 161 -7.37 -2.50 1.56
CA GLN A 161 -6.94 -1.11 1.47
C GLN A 161 -6.22 -0.85 0.14
N LYS A 162 -6.27 0.39 -0.34
CA LYS A 162 -5.60 0.77 -1.57
C LYS A 162 -4.11 0.91 -1.35
N TRP A 163 -3.36 -0.06 -1.82
CA TRP A 163 -1.91 0.02 -1.95
C TRP A 163 -1.55 0.07 -3.44
N ILE A 164 -0.56 0.88 -3.81
CA ILE A 164 -0.15 1.06 -5.20
C ILE A 164 1.36 0.90 -5.29
N TYR A 165 1.83 0.00 -6.12
CA TYR A 165 3.26 -0.17 -6.35
C TYR A 165 3.88 1.16 -6.82
N ASN A 166 5.03 1.55 -6.25
CA ASN A 166 5.73 2.80 -6.54
C ASN A 166 4.92 4.10 -6.33
N LYS A 167 3.90 4.09 -5.45
CA LYS A 167 3.12 5.30 -5.13
C LYS A 167 4.02 6.45 -4.69
N THR A 168 3.74 7.64 -5.22
CA THR A 168 4.31 8.90 -4.73
C THR A 168 3.90 9.14 -3.28
N ILE A 169 4.85 9.48 -2.41
CA ILE A 169 4.62 9.71 -0.99
C ILE A 169 4.73 11.21 -0.67
N TYR A 170 3.69 11.76 -0.04
CA TYR A 170 3.67 13.14 0.42
C TYR A 170 4.40 13.27 1.77
N LYS A 171 5.27 14.29 1.89
CA LYS A 171 6.12 14.45 3.08
C LYS A 171 5.34 14.70 4.37
N ASN A 172 4.24 15.46 4.32
CA ASN A 172 3.40 15.69 5.49
C ASN A 172 2.76 14.40 5.99
N ILE A 173 2.21 13.55 5.09
CA ILE A 173 1.68 12.24 5.45
C ILE A 173 2.79 11.36 6.02
N SER A 174 3.96 11.29 5.36
CA SER A 174 5.11 10.53 5.84
C SER A 174 5.52 10.95 7.25
N ARG A 175 5.62 12.26 7.51
CA ARG A 175 5.93 12.82 8.85
C ARG A 175 4.90 12.37 9.89
N ILE A 176 3.61 12.49 9.59
CA ILE A 176 2.55 12.11 10.53
C ILE A 176 2.56 10.61 10.83
N VAL A 177 2.80 9.77 9.82
CA VAL A 177 2.98 8.32 10.05
C VAL A 177 4.17 8.06 10.97
N ASP A 178 5.33 8.67 10.72
CA ASP A 178 6.53 8.48 11.53
C ASP A 178 6.32 8.93 12.99
N GLU A 179 5.62 10.04 13.21
CA GLU A 179 5.25 10.52 14.55
C GLU A 179 4.31 9.55 15.28
N GLN A 180 3.33 8.98 14.57
CA GLN A 180 2.43 8.00 15.18
C GLN A 180 3.14 6.69 15.52
N PHE A 181 4.02 6.20 14.64
CA PHE A 181 4.84 5.03 14.94
C PHE A 181 5.72 5.25 16.16
N ALA A 182 6.33 6.43 16.31
CA ALA A 182 7.14 6.75 17.48
C ALA A 182 6.32 6.82 18.80
N ASN A 183 5.05 7.27 18.72
CA ASN A 183 4.23 7.50 19.91
C ASN A 183 3.40 6.29 20.35
N TYR A 184 3.03 5.41 19.42
CA TYR A 184 2.08 4.32 19.69
C TYR A 184 2.68 2.92 19.52
N LEU A 185 3.86 2.81 18.91
CA LEU A 185 4.47 1.53 18.60
C LEU A 185 5.92 1.40 19.12
N SER A 186 6.37 2.32 19.95
CA SER A 186 7.69 2.28 20.62
C SER A 186 7.66 1.48 21.92
#